data_c71595a19d221637c198f8dc508cc1be
#
_entry.id   c71595a19d221637c198f8dc508cc1be
#
_cell.length_a   1.000
_cell.length_b   1.000
_cell.length_c   1.000
_cell.angle_alpha   90.00
_cell.angle_beta   90.00
_cell.angle_gamma   90.00
#
_symmetry.space_group_name_H-M   'P 1'
#
loop_
_entity.id
_entity.type
_entity.pdbx_description
1 polymer ?
#
loop_
_entity_poly.entity_id
_entity_poly.type
_entity_poly.pdbx_seq_one_letter_code
_entity_poly.pdbx_strand_id
1 'polypeptide(L)'
;MYSKIMHKLSFLLFLTLSINTFANDDFDCHSANDELGDSVHWAVMSMDLFDKKRYEQAVKTVDACLELFSYAAVVMQKDFNTKNTKAPRSGKVKNQEKKKIHANWAVNDVSVALWAKARSLEAMGDTELAKIAYSQCIFLTHGRAWDPKGWFWVPAKDCIQRGRKLIK
;
A
#
# COMPACT_ATOMS: atom_id res chain seq x y z
N MET A 1 46.84 26.96 60.81
CA MET A 1 47.10 25.83 59.85
C MET A 1 45.70 25.38 59.28
N TYR A 2 45.23 25.98 58.20
CA TYR A 2 43.87 25.76 57.66
C TYR A 2 43.96 24.78 56.52
N SER A 3 43.29 23.58 56.67
CA SER A 3 43.13 22.58 55.63
C SER A 3 41.90 22.92 54.79
N LYS A 4 42.10 23.14 53.49
CA LYS A 4 41.04 23.37 52.50
C LYS A 4 40.48 22.01 52.06
N ILE A 5 39.25 21.74 52.44
CA ILE A 5 38.47 20.60 51.90
C ILE A 5 37.83 21.07 50.58
N MET A 6 38.32 20.52 49.44
CA MET A 6 37.71 20.73 48.12
C MET A 6 36.56 19.72 47.92
N HIS A 7 35.32 20.24 47.87
CA HIS A 7 34.15 19.46 47.48
C HIS A 7 34.14 19.31 45.96
N LYS A 8 34.34 18.12 45.48
CA LYS A 8 34.10 17.76 44.07
C LYS A 8 32.60 17.57 43.88
N LEU A 9 31.96 18.56 43.24
CA LEU A 9 30.59 18.46 42.80
C LEU A 9 30.55 17.61 41.54
N SER A 10 30.09 16.35 41.65
CA SER A 10 29.89 15.43 40.52
C SER A 10 28.54 15.76 39.88
N PHE A 11 28.57 16.39 38.69
CA PHE A 11 27.37 16.71 37.92
C PHE A 11 26.97 15.47 37.15
N LEU A 12 25.98 14.72 37.66
CA LEU A 12 25.38 13.58 36.96
C LEU A 12 24.45 14.13 35.89
N LEU A 13 24.92 14.10 34.64
CA LEU A 13 24.11 14.45 33.47
C LEU A 13 23.13 13.28 33.16
N PHE A 14 21.87 13.41 33.60
CA PHE A 14 20.81 12.50 33.20
C PHE A 14 20.47 12.74 31.75
N LEU A 15 20.97 11.89 30.85
CA LEU A 15 20.51 11.78 29.47
C LEU A 15 19.12 11.10 29.51
N THR A 16 18.06 11.90 29.47
CA THR A 16 16.70 11.36 29.21
C THR A 16 16.60 10.94 27.76
N LEU A 17 16.77 9.65 27.49
CA LEU A 17 16.35 9.08 26.20
C LEU A 17 14.83 9.19 26.12
N SER A 18 14.36 10.16 25.35
CA SER A 18 12.95 10.19 24.92
C SER A 18 12.73 9.04 23.98
N ILE A 19 12.23 7.92 24.51
CA ILE A 19 11.70 6.83 23.71
C ILE A 19 10.41 7.36 23.08
N ASN A 20 10.49 7.81 21.83
CA ASN A 20 9.29 8.03 21.04
C ASN A 20 8.64 6.66 20.84
N THR A 21 7.72 6.28 21.70
CA THR A 21 6.76 5.22 21.44
C THR A 21 5.88 5.73 20.32
N PHE A 22 6.23 5.36 19.07
CA PHE A 22 5.27 5.45 17.99
C PHE A 22 4.11 4.53 18.42
N ALA A 23 2.97 5.15 18.78
CA ALA A 23 1.74 4.42 18.91
C ALA A 23 1.54 3.67 17.59
N ASN A 24 1.50 2.35 17.67
CA ASN A 24 1.10 1.51 16.58
C ASN A 24 -0.42 1.70 16.49
N ASP A 25 -0.86 2.79 15.88
CA ASP A 25 -2.25 2.90 15.45
C ASP A 25 -2.40 1.90 14.31
N ASP A 26 -2.87 0.70 14.63
CA ASP A 26 -3.23 -0.29 13.64
C ASP A 26 -4.31 0.33 12.75
N PHE A 27 -4.08 0.31 11.45
CA PHE A 27 -5.03 0.84 10.48
C PHE A 27 -6.34 0.04 10.59
N ASP A 28 -7.46 0.76 10.77
CA ASP A 28 -8.78 0.13 10.76
C ASP A 28 -9.17 -0.24 9.33
N CYS A 29 -9.37 -1.53 9.09
CA CYS A 29 -9.78 -2.06 7.80
C CYS A 29 -11.25 -1.76 7.46
N HIS A 30 -12.02 -1.24 8.41
CA HIS A 30 -13.41 -0.86 8.21
C HIS A 30 -13.55 0.62 7.90
N SER A 31 -14.35 0.91 6.89
CA SER A 31 -14.66 2.28 6.52
C SER A 31 -15.67 2.90 7.50
N ALA A 32 -15.36 4.07 8.04
CA ALA A 32 -16.34 4.86 8.78
C ALA A 32 -17.39 5.52 7.88
N ASN A 33 -17.26 5.40 6.55
CA ASN A 33 -18.20 5.92 5.57
C ASN A 33 -18.99 4.78 4.96
N ASP A 34 -20.27 4.68 5.28
CA ASP A 34 -21.17 3.60 4.81
C ASP A 34 -21.33 3.56 3.27
N GLU A 35 -21.04 4.65 2.57
CA GLU A 35 -21.07 4.70 1.11
C GLU A 35 -19.79 4.18 0.47
N LEU A 36 -18.72 4.04 1.25
CA LEU A 36 -17.40 3.60 0.78
C LEU A 36 -17.10 2.21 1.33
N GLY A 37 -17.05 1.22 0.47
CA GLY A 37 -16.69 -0.15 0.88
C GLY A 37 -15.29 -0.23 1.51
N ASP A 38 -15.12 -1.14 2.47
CA ASP A 38 -13.89 -1.29 3.26
C ASP A 38 -12.64 -1.46 2.41
N SER A 39 -12.68 -2.30 1.38
CA SER A 39 -11.53 -2.53 0.50
C SER A 39 -11.16 -1.29 -0.32
N VAL A 40 -12.15 -0.49 -0.76
CA VAL A 40 -11.92 0.78 -1.44
C VAL A 40 -11.28 1.79 -0.50
N HIS A 41 -11.80 1.90 0.74
CA HIS A 41 -11.22 2.74 1.78
C HIS A 41 -9.74 2.43 1.98
N TRP A 42 -9.42 1.17 2.21
CA TRP A 42 -8.05 0.69 2.39
C TRP A 42 -7.14 1.00 1.19
N ALA A 43 -7.60 0.71 -0.03
CA ALA A 43 -6.83 0.97 -1.25
C ALA A 43 -6.56 2.47 -1.46
N VAL A 44 -7.58 3.32 -1.25
CA VAL A 44 -7.46 4.77 -1.38
C VAL A 44 -6.52 5.35 -0.33
N MET A 45 -6.62 4.91 0.93
CA MET A 45 -5.70 5.35 2.00
C MET A 45 -4.26 4.93 1.71
N SER A 46 -4.04 3.72 1.19
CA SER A 46 -2.71 3.26 0.80
C SER A 46 -2.09 4.14 -0.29
N MET A 47 -2.88 4.54 -1.30
CA MET A 47 -2.43 5.46 -2.35
C MET A 47 -2.16 6.87 -1.82
N ASP A 48 -3.05 7.41 -1.02
CA ASP A 48 -2.91 8.75 -0.44
C ASP A 48 -1.63 8.87 0.40
N LEU A 49 -1.34 7.85 1.21
CA LEU A 49 -0.10 7.79 1.98
C LEU A 49 1.14 7.71 1.08
N PHE A 50 1.09 6.92 0.01
CA PHE A 50 2.17 6.88 -0.98
C PHE A 50 2.37 8.25 -1.64
N ASP A 51 1.31 8.90 -2.10
CA ASP A 51 1.38 10.21 -2.76
C ASP A 51 1.92 11.31 -1.83
N LYS A 52 1.59 11.22 -0.54
CA LYS A 52 2.16 12.08 0.53
C LYS A 52 3.58 11.69 0.94
N LYS A 53 4.20 10.72 0.29
CA LYS A 53 5.54 10.17 0.60
C LYS A 53 5.68 9.59 2.02
N ARG A 54 4.56 9.19 2.62
CA ARG A 54 4.50 8.50 3.92
C ARG A 54 4.66 6.99 3.70
N TYR A 55 5.78 6.60 3.10
CA TYR A 55 5.98 5.26 2.54
C TYR A 55 5.87 4.14 3.57
N GLU A 56 6.50 4.29 4.74
CA GLU A 56 6.40 3.30 5.81
C GLU A 56 4.96 3.08 6.25
N GLN A 57 4.18 4.16 6.37
CA GLN A 57 2.78 4.07 6.75
C GLN A 57 1.92 3.45 5.64
N ALA A 58 2.21 3.75 4.37
CA ALA A 58 1.54 3.10 3.25
C ALA A 58 1.76 1.57 3.27
N VAL A 59 2.98 1.11 3.54
CA VAL A 59 3.29 -0.32 3.68
C VAL A 59 2.51 -0.93 4.85
N LYS A 60 2.55 -0.31 6.04
CA LYS A 60 1.82 -0.79 7.22
C LYS A 60 0.31 -0.85 6.98
N THR A 61 -0.27 0.18 6.35
CA THR A 61 -1.69 0.21 5.97
C THR A 61 -2.06 -0.95 5.05
N VAL A 62 -1.20 -1.23 4.05
CA VAL A 62 -1.46 -2.37 3.15
C VAL A 62 -1.39 -3.68 3.90
N ASP A 63 -0.37 -3.88 4.72
CA ASP A 63 -0.16 -5.13 5.46
C ASP A 63 -1.26 -5.41 6.46
N ALA A 64 -1.81 -4.38 7.11
CA ALA A 64 -2.88 -4.52 8.08
C ALA A 64 -4.13 -5.24 7.55
N CYS A 65 -4.49 -5.01 6.28
CA CYS A 65 -5.73 -5.54 5.72
C CYS A 65 -5.53 -6.52 4.54
N LEU A 66 -4.28 -6.81 4.17
CA LEU A 66 -4.00 -7.64 2.99
C LEU A 66 -4.61 -9.03 3.08
N GLU A 67 -4.53 -9.68 4.23
CA GLU A 67 -5.13 -11.02 4.42
C GLU A 67 -6.66 -10.97 4.29
N LEU A 68 -7.28 -9.91 4.78
CA LEU A 68 -8.74 -9.75 4.74
C LEU A 68 -9.26 -9.68 3.30
N PHE A 69 -8.56 -8.95 2.41
CA PHE A 69 -9.07 -8.67 1.06
C PHE A 69 -8.43 -9.51 -0.05
N SER A 70 -7.21 -10.03 0.16
CA SER A 70 -6.45 -10.72 -0.89
C SER A 70 -7.10 -12.01 -1.36
N TYR A 71 -7.75 -12.76 -0.48
CA TYR A 71 -8.41 -14.01 -0.86
C TYR A 71 -9.47 -13.80 -1.94
N ALA A 72 -10.34 -12.82 -1.77
CA ALA A 72 -11.38 -12.49 -2.74
C ALA A 72 -10.78 -12.07 -4.10
N ALA A 73 -9.70 -11.29 -4.09
CA ALA A 73 -9.00 -10.87 -5.30
C ALA A 73 -8.37 -12.06 -6.06
N VAL A 74 -7.71 -12.96 -5.33
CA VAL A 74 -7.08 -14.17 -5.91
C VAL A 74 -8.13 -15.10 -6.52
N VAL A 75 -9.25 -15.34 -5.81
CA VAL A 75 -10.36 -16.16 -6.31
C VAL A 75 -10.95 -15.55 -7.58
N MET A 76 -11.22 -14.24 -7.56
CA MET A 76 -11.78 -13.51 -8.71
C MET A 76 -10.82 -13.54 -9.91
N GLN A 77 -9.52 -13.28 -9.71
CA GLN A 77 -8.52 -13.34 -10.77
C GLN A 77 -8.38 -14.76 -11.35
N LYS A 78 -8.39 -15.78 -10.49
CA LYS A 78 -8.34 -17.18 -10.91
C LYS A 78 -9.56 -17.56 -11.76
N ASP A 79 -10.75 -17.11 -11.37
CA ASP A 79 -11.99 -17.34 -12.13
C ASP A 79 -11.90 -16.70 -13.53
N PHE A 80 -11.43 -15.46 -13.63
CA PHE A 80 -11.19 -14.81 -14.91
C PHE A 80 -10.22 -15.58 -15.80
N ASN A 81 -9.13 -16.08 -15.22
CA ASN A 81 -8.15 -16.85 -15.96
C ASN A 81 -8.74 -18.18 -16.46
N THR A 82 -9.48 -18.90 -15.61
CA THR A 82 -10.12 -20.19 -15.95
C THR A 82 -11.15 -20.04 -17.05
N LYS A 83 -11.91 -18.95 -17.04
CA LYS A 83 -12.95 -18.64 -18.04
C LYS A 83 -12.40 -17.93 -19.29
N ASN A 84 -11.10 -17.69 -19.36
CA ASN A 84 -10.48 -16.86 -20.41
C ASN A 84 -11.17 -15.51 -20.57
N THR A 85 -11.60 -14.90 -19.45
CA THR A 85 -12.31 -13.63 -19.48
C THR A 85 -11.35 -12.53 -19.96
N LYS A 86 -11.80 -11.76 -20.96
CA LYS A 86 -11.01 -10.64 -21.44
C LYS A 86 -10.87 -9.56 -20.35
N ALA A 87 -9.65 -9.15 -20.06
CA ALA A 87 -9.41 -8.08 -19.10
C ALA A 87 -10.12 -6.78 -19.52
N PRO A 88 -10.71 -6.01 -18.58
CA PRO A 88 -11.40 -4.78 -18.89
C PRO A 88 -10.50 -3.77 -19.60
N ARG A 89 -11.09 -2.86 -20.35
CA ARG A 89 -10.35 -1.79 -21.04
C ARG A 89 -9.75 -0.80 -20.03
N SER A 90 -8.64 -0.19 -20.41
CA SER A 90 -8.06 0.99 -19.73
C SER A 90 -8.32 2.25 -20.53
N GLY A 91 -8.01 3.40 -19.94
CA GLY A 91 -8.29 4.71 -20.53
C GLY A 91 -9.72 5.20 -20.25
N LYS A 92 -10.20 6.12 -21.06
CA LYS A 92 -11.60 6.60 -20.97
C LYS A 92 -12.54 5.52 -21.48
N VAL A 93 -13.54 5.17 -20.68
CA VAL A 93 -14.52 4.13 -21.00
C VAL A 93 -15.95 4.68 -20.87
N LYS A 94 -16.91 4.03 -21.55
CA LYS A 94 -18.35 4.35 -21.43
C LYS A 94 -18.91 3.87 -20.10
N ASN A 95 -20.02 4.43 -19.65
CA ASN A 95 -20.65 4.12 -18.36
C ASN A 95 -20.92 2.62 -18.16
N GLN A 96 -21.33 1.90 -19.19
CA GLN A 96 -21.57 0.46 -19.09
C GLN A 96 -20.29 -0.33 -18.77
N GLU A 97 -19.18 0.03 -19.40
CA GLU A 97 -17.87 -0.59 -19.13
C GLU A 97 -17.34 -0.16 -17.74
N LYS A 98 -17.57 1.09 -17.35
CA LYS A 98 -17.22 1.58 -16.01
C LYS A 98 -17.90 0.76 -14.94
N LYS A 99 -19.21 0.45 -15.07
CA LYS A 99 -19.94 -0.40 -14.13
C LYS A 99 -19.34 -1.81 -14.03
N LYS A 100 -18.95 -2.41 -15.17
CA LYS A 100 -18.29 -3.73 -15.19
C LYS A 100 -16.94 -3.72 -14.49
N ILE A 101 -16.15 -2.65 -14.69
CA ILE A 101 -14.87 -2.49 -14.00
C ILE A 101 -15.09 -2.39 -12.49
N HIS A 102 -16.03 -1.58 -12.03
CA HIS A 102 -16.31 -1.44 -10.60
C HIS A 102 -16.86 -2.73 -9.96
N ALA A 103 -17.57 -3.58 -10.73
CA ALA A 103 -18.00 -4.89 -10.23
C ALA A 103 -16.83 -5.83 -9.90
N ASN A 104 -15.64 -5.58 -10.43
CA ASN A 104 -14.41 -6.32 -10.14
C ASN A 104 -13.67 -5.75 -8.91
N TRP A 105 -14.41 -5.31 -7.91
CA TRP A 105 -13.90 -4.56 -6.77
C TRP A 105 -12.65 -5.20 -6.12
N ALA A 106 -12.67 -6.50 -5.85
CA ALA A 106 -11.58 -7.15 -5.14
C ALA A 106 -10.25 -7.09 -5.91
N VAL A 107 -10.24 -7.44 -7.20
CA VAL A 107 -9.00 -7.35 -8.00
C VAL A 107 -8.57 -5.91 -8.22
N ASN A 108 -9.51 -4.96 -8.28
CA ASN A 108 -9.20 -3.54 -8.42
C ASN A 108 -8.48 -3.02 -7.17
N ASP A 109 -9.12 -3.16 -6.02
CA ASP A 109 -8.67 -2.56 -4.77
C ASP A 109 -7.36 -3.19 -4.29
N VAL A 110 -7.26 -4.53 -4.32
CA VAL A 110 -6.03 -5.23 -3.93
C VAL A 110 -4.88 -4.92 -4.90
N SER A 111 -5.13 -4.79 -6.21
CA SER A 111 -4.06 -4.41 -7.14
C SER A 111 -3.53 -3.00 -6.91
N VAL A 112 -4.39 -2.06 -6.51
CA VAL A 112 -4.02 -0.69 -6.15
C VAL A 112 -3.19 -0.66 -4.88
N ALA A 113 -3.64 -1.34 -3.83
CA ALA A 113 -2.94 -1.41 -2.56
C ALA A 113 -1.55 -2.07 -2.72
N LEU A 114 -1.46 -3.20 -3.41
CA LEU A 114 -0.18 -3.85 -3.70
C LEU A 114 0.75 -2.97 -4.53
N TRP A 115 0.22 -2.22 -5.49
CA TRP A 115 0.98 -1.22 -6.23
C TRP A 115 1.54 -0.14 -5.29
N ALA A 116 0.72 0.42 -4.41
CA ALA A 116 1.15 1.44 -3.45
C ALA A 116 2.24 0.90 -2.50
N LYS A 117 2.08 -0.33 -1.99
CA LYS A 117 3.09 -1.01 -1.18
C LYS A 117 4.41 -1.19 -1.94
N ALA A 118 4.35 -1.76 -3.14
CA ALA A 118 5.54 -2.02 -3.95
C ALA A 118 6.32 -0.73 -4.26
N ARG A 119 5.58 0.34 -4.62
CA ARG A 119 6.15 1.65 -4.90
C ARG A 119 6.76 2.31 -3.66
N SER A 120 6.13 2.13 -2.50
CA SER A 120 6.64 2.63 -1.23
C SER A 120 7.94 1.94 -0.82
N LEU A 121 7.98 0.62 -0.92
CA LEU A 121 9.19 -0.18 -0.65
C LEU A 121 10.34 0.19 -1.61
N GLU A 122 10.05 0.35 -2.91
CA GLU A 122 11.02 0.84 -3.90
C GLU A 122 11.58 2.21 -3.50
N ALA A 123 10.71 3.15 -3.08
CA ALA A 123 11.11 4.49 -2.69
C ALA A 123 11.94 4.53 -1.40
N MET A 124 11.75 3.57 -0.50
CA MET A 124 12.56 3.40 0.71
C MET A 124 13.89 2.66 0.45
N GLY A 125 14.09 2.11 -0.76
CA GLY A 125 15.27 1.33 -1.10
C GLY A 125 15.20 -0.14 -0.67
N ASP A 126 14.06 -0.60 -0.18
CA ASP A 126 13.84 -1.99 0.23
C ASP A 126 13.53 -2.86 -1.00
N THR A 127 14.57 -3.10 -1.78
CA THR A 127 14.48 -3.72 -3.11
C THR A 127 13.90 -5.12 -3.08
N GLU A 128 14.26 -5.94 -2.10
CA GLU A 128 13.80 -7.35 -2.06
C GLU A 128 12.31 -7.44 -1.70
N LEU A 129 11.84 -6.67 -0.73
CA LEU A 129 10.42 -6.62 -0.42
C LEU A 129 9.62 -5.95 -1.55
N ALA A 130 10.19 -4.93 -2.22
CA ALA A 130 9.57 -4.33 -3.40
C ALA A 130 9.36 -5.34 -4.53
N LYS A 131 10.34 -6.22 -4.82
CA LYS A 131 10.20 -7.30 -5.82
C LYS A 131 9.05 -8.24 -5.49
N ILE A 132 8.93 -8.63 -4.21
CA ILE A 132 7.84 -9.49 -3.74
C ILE A 132 6.48 -8.80 -3.97
N ALA A 133 6.33 -7.55 -3.52
CA ALA A 133 5.09 -6.80 -3.66
C ALA A 133 4.73 -6.55 -5.14
N TYR A 134 5.73 -6.25 -5.99
CA TYR A 134 5.50 -6.16 -7.44
C TYR A 134 5.02 -7.48 -8.03
N SER A 135 5.59 -8.62 -7.64
CA SER A 135 5.15 -9.93 -8.14
C SER A 135 3.69 -10.24 -7.80
N GLN A 136 3.26 -9.90 -6.58
CA GLN A 136 1.87 -10.02 -6.15
C GLN A 136 0.94 -9.10 -6.96
N CYS A 137 1.34 -7.86 -7.19
CA CYS A 137 0.59 -6.90 -8.01
C CYS A 137 0.46 -7.39 -9.48
N ILE A 138 1.51 -7.92 -10.07
CA ILE A 138 1.54 -8.44 -11.45
C ILE A 138 0.53 -9.55 -11.67
N PHE A 139 0.26 -10.36 -10.66
CA PHE A 139 -0.72 -11.45 -10.74
C PHE A 139 -2.14 -10.95 -11.06
N LEU A 140 -2.50 -9.75 -10.59
CA LEU A 140 -3.87 -9.20 -10.70
C LEU A 140 -4.08 -8.44 -12.02
N THR A 141 -3.98 -9.15 -13.13
CA THR A 141 -4.02 -8.57 -14.50
C THR A 141 -5.35 -7.91 -14.88
N HIS A 142 -6.45 -8.30 -14.23
CA HIS A 142 -7.79 -7.74 -14.45
C HIS A 142 -8.04 -6.48 -13.62
N GLY A 143 -7.19 -6.17 -12.63
CA GLY A 143 -7.29 -4.97 -11.81
C GLY A 143 -7.23 -3.67 -12.62
N ARG A 144 -8.10 -2.73 -12.27
CA ARG A 144 -8.16 -1.37 -12.84
C ARG A 144 -8.24 -0.36 -11.73
N ALA A 145 -7.42 0.66 -11.80
CA ALA A 145 -7.44 1.78 -10.89
C ALA A 145 -8.06 3.00 -11.57
N TRP A 146 -8.93 3.70 -10.86
CA TRP A 146 -9.52 4.95 -11.33
C TRP A 146 -8.57 6.11 -11.09
N ASP A 147 -8.32 6.91 -12.12
CA ASP A 147 -7.63 8.18 -12.02
C ASP A 147 -8.69 9.31 -11.91
N PRO A 148 -8.58 10.23 -10.94
CA PRO A 148 -9.52 11.35 -10.78
C PRO A 148 -9.70 12.22 -12.03
N LYS A 149 -8.74 12.18 -12.96
CA LYS A 149 -8.84 12.84 -14.27
C LYS A 149 -9.82 12.16 -15.24
N GLY A 150 -10.48 11.08 -14.83
CA GLY A 150 -11.57 10.48 -15.58
C GLY A 150 -11.21 9.29 -16.46
N TRP A 151 -10.22 8.49 -16.10
CA TRP A 151 -9.80 7.31 -16.87
C TRP A 151 -9.32 6.18 -15.96
N PHE A 152 -9.23 4.95 -16.51
CA PHE A 152 -8.71 3.79 -15.81
C PHE A 152 -7.30 3.46 -16.27
N TRP A 153 -6.45 3.08 -15.33
CA TRP A 153 -5.13 2.53 -15.61
C TRP A 153 -4.98 1.11 -15.04
N VAL A 154 -3.86 0.46 -15.34
CA VAL A 154 -3.61 -0.95 -15.02
C VAL A 154 -2.46 -1.05 -14.04
N PRO A 155 -2.70 -1.26 -12.74
CA PRO A 155 -1.64 -1.41 -11.74
C PRO A 155 -0.62 -2.49 -12.12
N ALA A 156 -1.07 -3.67 -12.54
CA ALA A 156 -0.19 -4.77 -12.94
C ALA A 156 0.79 -4.37 -14.06
N LYS A 157 0.38 -3.52 -15.01
CA LYS A 157 1.27 -3.05 -16.10
C LYS A 157 2.40 -2.18 -15.57
N ASP A 158 2.11 -1.26 -14.65
CA ASP A 158 3.15 -0.44 -14.01
C ASP A 158 4.06 -1.30 -13.14
N CYS A 159 3.49 -2.26 -12.39
CA CYS A 159 4.24 -3.22 -11.60
C CYS A 159 5.22 -4.05 -12.44
N ILE A 160 4.83 -4.50 -13.64
CA ILE A 160 5.73 -5.19 -14.59
C ILE A 160 6.88 -4.26 -15.00
N GLN A 161 6.58 -3.03 -15.39
CA GLN A 161 7.58 -2.09 -15.88
C GLN A 161 8.62 -1.75 -14.81
N ARG A 162 8.19 -1.59 -13.56
CA ARG A 162 9.05 -1.26 -12.43
C ARG A 162 9.80 -2.46 -11.90
N GLY A 163 9.11 -3.56 -11.67
CA GLY A 163 9.73 -4.79 -11.19
C GLY A 163 10.88 -5.25 -12.08
N ARG A 164 10.75 -5.13 -13.41
CA ARG A 164 11.83 -5.44 -14.36
C ARG A 164 13.11 -4.62 -14.12
N LYS A 165 13.00 -3.39 -13.63
CA LYS A 165 14.16 -2.54 -13.35
C LYS A 165 14.94 -2.97 -12.11
N LEU A 166 14.29 -3.72 -11.22
CA LEU A 166 14.88 -4.23 -9.99
C LEU A 166 15.54 -5.61 -10.17
N ILE A 167 15.27 -6.28 -11.29
CA ILE A 167 15.88 -7.56 -11.67
C ILE A 167 17.07 -7.22 -12.58
N LYS A 168 18.24 -7.08 -11.97
CA LYS A 168 19.52 -6.89 -12.66
C LYS A 168 20.43 -8.07 -12.39
#